data_95196210d4bf665c5c8e248bcdc769e6
#
_entry.id   95196210d4bf665c5c8e248bcdc769e6
#
_cell.length_a   1.000
_cell.length_b   1.000
_cell.length_c   1.000
_cell.angle_alpha   90.00
_cell.angle_beta   90.00
_cell.angle_gamma   90.00
#
_symmetry.space_group_name_H-M   'P 1'
#
loop_
_entity.id
_entity.type
_entity.pdbx_description
1 polymer ?
#
loop_
_entity_poly.entity_id
_entity_poly.type
_entity_poly.pdbx_seq_one_letter_code
_entity_poly.pdbx_strand_id
1 'polypeptide(L)'
;MAQTYKFGNGTWATKKGSTLAYSDTNNAFKPLPFNFTRNSIATRVNKEGLIEVVGNDIPRIDYTDSAEGALLLENSSTNLITYSEAFDNAYWAKSGNAVVNGNFTTSPDGKQNASKFTFDGTINATVNRTVSVTNGVAYTFSVWLKNNNLSDPTKVWIGLSTTTQGEYVTVTNVWQRFDTTHTSNGTLEYPRIQTSEVGSIFSWGAMLEQNSVASSYIPTNGSTVQRSAETCNESGNSEVFNDSQGVLFADTSSFVIDGSYRQISISNGSVSNYILIGLRNDTGNIYFDGSSCDTVITNTKNVNSFAKCAFKYELNNFSFWLNGFKVGVDTSASVPIGLNKLDFGIVGVNNFYGNTKEIGYYDEILTDAELEKLTSYRSLNEMVTELNLNAL
;
A
#
# COMPACT_ATOMS: atom_id res chain seq x y z
N MET A 1 -10.94 8.19 27.86
CA MET A 1 -9.46 8.20 27.67
C MET A 1 -9.16 7.94 26.21
N ALA A 2 -8.37 8.80 25.58
CA ALA A 2 -7.96 8.63 24.18
C ALA A 2 -7.31 7.26 23.95
N GLN A 3 -7.70 6.57 22.88
CA GLN A 3 -7.12 5.33 22.42
C GLN A 3 -6.40 5.62 21.10
N THR A 4 -5.10 5.75 21.13
CA THR A 4 -4.29 6.03 19.94
C THR A 4 -3.46 4.82 19.59
N TYR A 5 -3.51 4.41 18.34
CA TYR A 5 -2.71 3.33 17.75
C TYR A 5 -1.76 3.95 16.73
N LYS A 6 -0.47 3.96 17.05
CA LYS A 6 0.58 4.35 16.11
C LYS A 6 1.17 3.12 15.48
N PHE A 7 1.16 3.09 14.16
CA PHE A 7 1.71 2.04 13.35
C PHE A 7 3.05 2.53 12.78
N GLY A 8 4.14 2.01 13.30
CA GLY A 8 5.49 2.45 12.96
C GLY A 8 6.32 2.74 14.20
N ASN A 9 7.49 3.32 14.05
CA ASN A 9 8.45 3.58 15.14
C ASN A 9 9.03 2.35 15.84
N GLY A 10 8.94 1.17 15.24
CA GLY A 10 9.65 -0.04 15.69
C GLY A 10 9.20 -0.64 17.02
N THR A 11 8.04 -0.26 17.53
CA THR A 11 7.50 -0.79 18.79
C THR A 11 6.20 -1.56 18.56
N TRP A 12 6.33 -2.64 17.80
CA TRP A 12 5.21 -3.55 17.53
C TRP A 12 5.35 -4.80 18.39
N ALA A 13 4.23 -5.20 18.99
CA ALA A 13 4.08 -6.55 19.49
C ALA A 13 2.93 -7.23 18.75
N THR A 14 3.17 -8.43 18.26
CA THR A 14 2.14 -9.30 17.70
C THR A 14 1.92 -10.47 18.66
N LYS A 15 0.68 -10.80 18.92
CA LYS A 15 0.28 -12.05 19.57
C LYS A 15 -0.57 -12.80 18.58
N LYS A 16 -0.29 -14.08 18.33
CA LYS A 16 -0.94 -14.97 17.36
C LYS A 16 -2.27 -14.42 16.82
N GLY A 17 -2.25 -13.92 15.57
CA GLY A 17 -3.41 -13.33 14.90
C GLY A 17 -3.87 -11.94 15.37
N SER A 18 -3.11 -11.26 16.23
CA SER A 18 -3.49 -9.96 16.78
C SER A 18 -2.36 -8.95 16.71
N THR A 19 -2.65 -7.72 16.35
CA THR A 19 -1.71 -6.59 16.44
C THR A 19 -1.94 -5.84 17.74
N LEU A 20 -0.89 -5.71 18.56
CA LEU A 20 -0.92 -4.92 19.78
C LEU A 20 -0.33 -3.55 19.48
N ALA A 21 -1.07 -2.49 19.78
CA ALA A 21 -0.60 -1.13 19.60
C ALA A 21 0.03 -0.57 20.86
N TYR A 22 1.15 0.14 20.71
CA TYR A 22 1.75 0.92 21.78
C TYR A 22 1.10 2.29 21.86
N SER A 23 0.73 2.73 23.07
CA SER A 23 0.21 4.07 23.32
C SER A 23 1.30 4.98 23.88
N ASP A 24 1.76 5.95 23.09
CA ASP A 24 2.72 6.97 23.52
C ASP A 24 2.21 7.76 24.74
N THR A 25 0.92 8.10 24.72
CA THR A 25 0.31 8.92 25.78
C THR A 25 0.40 8.26 27.14
N ASN A 26 0.34 6.93 27.18
CA ASN A 26 0.40 6.18 28.44
C ASN A 26 1.69 5.40 28.60
N ASN A 27 2.64 5.51 27.66
CA ASN A 27 3.89 4.77 27.62
C ASN A 27 3.68 3.27 27.91
N ALA A 28 2.65 2.69 27.34
CA ALA A 28 2.25 1.32 27.61
C ALA A 28 1.63 0.66 26.38
N PHE A 29 1.80 -0.67 26.29
CA PHE A 29 1.03 -1.47 25.35
C PHE A 29 -0.43 -1.49 25.78
N LYS A 30 -1.33 -1.16 24.86
CA LYS A 30 -2.76 -1.31 25.05
C LYS A 30 -3.25 -2.60 24.39
N PRO A 31 -3.92 -3.47 25.14
CA PRO A 31 -4.46 -4.71 24.60
C PRO A 31 -5.83 -4.46 23.98
N LEU A 32 -5.88 -3.76 22.88
CA LEU A 32 -7.02 -3.80 21.96
C LEU A 32 -6.52 -4.43 20.67
N PRO A 33 -6.32 -5.76 20.65
CA PRO A 33 -5.77 -6.42 19.49
C PRO A 33 -6.79 -6.35 18.35
N PHE A 34 -6.28 -6.04 17.16
CA PHE A 34 -7.01 -6.37 15.94
C PHE A 34 -6.90 -7.88 15.68
N ASN A 35 -7.94 -8.48 15.17
CA ASN A 35 -7.87 -9.76 14.50
C ASN A 35 -7.26 -9.53 13.11
N PHE A 36 -5.99 -9.89 12.98
CA PHE A 36 -5.29 -9.82 11.70
C PHE A 36 -5.24 -11.20 11.06
N THR A 37 -5.56 -11.30 9.77
CA THR A 37 -5.43 -12.54 9.00
C THR A 37 -4.75 -12.32 7.66
N ARG A 38 -3.85 -13.22 7.29
CA ARG A 38 -3.27 -13.45 5.97
C ARG A 38 -2.78 -14.89 5.89
N ASN A 39 -3.52 -15.75 5.23
CA ASN A 39 -3.18 -17.17 5.10
C ASN A 39 -2.11 -17.44 4.02
N SER A 40 -1.05 -16.66 4.03
CA SER A 40 0.13 -16.80 3.16
C SER A 40 1.31 -16.02 3.71
N ILE A 41 2.52 -16.32 3.23
CA ILE A 41 3.64 -15.40 3.36
C ILE A 41 3.37 -14.13 2.54
N ALA A 42 4.07 -13.05 2.89
CA ALA A 42 4.11 -11.81 2.13
C ALA A 42 5.49 -11.14 2.28
N THR A 43 5.76 -10.07 1.55
CA THR A 43 6.96 -9.27 1.75
C THR A 43 6.61 -7.87 2.24
N ARG A 44 7.60 -7.21 2.83
CA ARG A 44 7.60 -5.79 3.17
C ARG A 44 8.99 -5.21 2.94
N VAL A 45 9.08 -3.91 2.84
CA VAL A 45 10.36 -3.20 3.01
C VAL A 45 10.56 -2.94 4.50
N ASN A 46 11.66 -3.41 5.06
CA ASN A 46 11.99 -3.20 6.47
C ASN A 46 12.65 -1.83 6.69
N LYS A 47 12.95 -1.51 7.94
CA LYS A 47 13.52 -0.21 8.33
C LYS A 47 14.89 0.08 7.70
N GLU A 48 15.64 -0.95 7.34
CA GLU A 48 16.92 -0.88 6.66
C GLU A 48 16.77 -0.69 5.14
N GLY A 49 15.54 -0.65 4.63
CA GLY A 49 15.24 -0.54 3.19
C GLY A 49 15.36 -1.85 2.43
N LEU A 50 15.44 -3.00 3.13
CA LEU A 50 15.54 -4.31 2.50
C LEU A 50 14.17 -4.99 2.42
N ILE A 51 13.97 -5.74 1.33
CA ILE A 51 12.77 -6.57 1.18
C ILE A 51 12.94 -7.83 2.03
N GLU A 52 11.99 -8.08 2.91
CA GLU A 52 11.98 -9.27 3.74
C GLU A 52 10.65 -10.01 3.68
N VAL A 53 10.69 -11.33 3.91
CA VAL A 53 9.51 -12.18 3.96
C VAL A 53 8.93 -12.17 5.36
N VAL A 54 7.62 -11.98 5.45
CA VAL A 54 6.82 -12.02 6.67
C VAL A 54 5.90 -13.24 6.64
N GLY A 55 5.86 -13.98 7.75
CA GLY A 55 5.06 -15.21 7.89
C GLY A 55 3.55 -14.99 7.86
N ASN A 56 2.79 -16.10 7.80
CA ASN A 56 1.33 -16.07 7.84
C ASN A 56 0.82 -15.39 9.10
N ASP A 57 -0.27 -14.65 8.97
CA ASP A 57 -0.98 -13.96 10.06
C ASP A 57 -0.11 -12.98 10.88
N ILE A 58 1.01 -12.52 10.30
CA ILE A 58 1.86 -11.49 10.91
C ILE A 58 1.65 -10.18 10.14
N PRO A 59 1.19 -9.09 10.79
CA PRO A 59 1.05 -7.78 10.19
C PRO A 59 2.37 -7.25 9.64
N ARG A 60 2.28 -6.45 8.60
CA ARG A 60 3.44 -5.85 7.93
C ARG A 60 3.53 -4.36 8.26
N ILE A 61 4.62 -3.94 8.90
CA ILE A 61 5.01 -2.54 8.95
C ILE A 61 6.00 -2.32 7.82
N ASP A 62 5.54 -1.59 6.83
CA ASP A 62 6.29 -1.30 5.60
C ASP A 62 6.89 0.10 5.65
N TYR A 63 8.12 0.24 5.18
CA TYR A 63 8.90 1.48 5.22
C TYR A 63 9.11 2.10 3.82
N THR A 64 8.41 1.62 2.79
CA THR A 64 8.53 2.15 1.41
C THR A 64 8.20 3.64 1.37
N ASP A 65 7.05 4.02 1.91
CA ASP A 65 6.49 5.38 1.81
C ASP A 65 6.60 6.18 3.11
N SER A 66 7.24 5.63 4.13
CA SER A 66 7.38 6.29 5.43
C SER A 66 8.62 5.82 6.18
N ALA A 67 9.50 6.73 6.54
CA ALA A 67 10.65 6.45 7.40
C ALA A 67 10.26 5.98 8.81
N GLU A 68 9.03 6.28 9.24
CA GLU A 68 8.46 5.80 10.50
C GLU A 68 7.77 4.44 10.38
N GLY A 69 7.56 3.99 9.14
CA GLY A 69 6.79 2.79 8.80
C GLY A 69 5.28 3.04 8.88
N ALA A 70 4.53 2.18 8.21
CA ALA A 70 3.07 2.17 8.23
C ALA A 70 2.55 0.74 8.19
N LEU A 71 1.38 0.48 8.77
CA LEU A 71 0.69 -0.79 8.59
C LEU A 71 0.27 -0.90 7.11
N LEU A 72 0.77 -1.94 6.44
CA LEU A 72 0.45 -2.25 5.06
C LEU A 72 -0.64 -3.32 5.01
N LEU A 73 -1.77 -2.99 4.39
CA LEU A 73 -2.84 -3.94 4.08
C LEU A 73 -3.07 -3.99 2.58
N GLU A 74 -3.09 -5.19 2.00
CA GLU A 74 -3.28 -5.39 0.57
C GLU A 74 -4.32 -6.48 0.26
N ASN A 75 -4.96 -6.32 -0.89
CA ASN A 75 -5.81 -7.35 -1.47
C ASN A 75 -4.97 -8.58 -1.89
N SER A 76 -5.63 -9.70 -2.16
CA SER A 76 -4.95 -10.85 -2.73
C SER A 76 -4.34 -10.51 -4.09
N SER A 77 -3.16 -11.05 -4.35
CA SER A 77 -2.50 -10.97 -5.65
C SER A 77 -1.69 -12.22 -5.94
N THR A 78 -1.47 -12.52 -7.22
CA THR A 78 -0.69 -13.67 -7.67
C THR A 78 0.41 -13.21 -8.60
N ASN A 79 1.66 -13.58 -8.28
CA ASN A 79 2.75 -13.43 -9.26
C ASN A 79 2.64 -14.56 -10.30
N LEU A 80 2.33 -14.19 -11.54
CA LEU A 80 2.18 -15.12 -12.67
C LEU A 80 3.51 -15.54 -13.29
N ILE A 81 4.60 -14.86 -12.99
CA ILE A 81 5.96 -15.26 -13.35
C ILE A 81 6.41 -16.34 -12.39
N THR A 82 6.80 -17.50 -12.90
CA THR A 82 7.15 -18.67 -12.07
C THR A 82 8.59 -18.70 -11.59
N TYR A 83 9.48 -17.88 -12.17
CA TYR A 83 10.88 -17.71 -11.76
C TYR A 83 11.20 -16.22 -11.69
N SER A 84 10.81 -15.60 -10.57
CA SER A 84 10.88 -14.13 -10.41
C SER A 84 12.30 -13.58 -10.21
N GLU A 85 13.24 -14.41 -9.78
CA GLU A 85 14.63 -14.02 -9.48
C GLU A 85 15.66 -14.71 -10.39
N ALA A 86 15.37 -15.91 -10.86
CA ALA A 86 16.27 -16.72 -11.66
C ALA A 86 16.15 -16.40 -13.17
N PHE A 87 16.64 -15.25 -13.60
CA PHE A 87 16.57 -14.84 -15.01
C PHE A 87 17.53 -15.62 -15.93
N ASP A 88 18.52 -16.31 -15.38
CA ASP A 88 19.38 -17.25 -16.10
C ASP A 88 18.65 -18.56 -16.46
N ASN A 89 17.58 -18.91 -15.73
CA ASN A 89 16.76 -20.07 -16.01
C ASN A 89 16.23 -20.05 -17.46
N ALA A 90 16.09 -21.25 -18.05
CA ALA A 90 15.54 -21.44 -19.41
C ALA A 90 14.07 -20.99 -19.54
N TYR A 91 13.38 -20.74 -18.44
CA TYR A 91 12.06 -20.10 -18.41
C TYR A 91 12.06 -18.74 -19.11
N TRP A 92 13.13 -17.96 -18.94
CA TRP A 92 13.29 -16.65 -19.56
C TRP A 92 13.93 -16.79 -20.96
N ALA A 93 13.24 -16.33 -21.98
CA ALA A 93 13.80 -16.24 -23.33
C ALA A 93 14.76 -15.04 -23.41
N LYS A 94 15.88 -15.23 -24.12
CA LYS A 94 16.90 -14.23 -24.41
C LYS A 94 16.99 -14.05 -25.92
N SER A 95 17.02 -12.84 -26.42
CA SER A 95 17.16 -12.52 -27.84
C SER A 95 18.04 -11.30 -28.05
N GLY A 96 18.53 -11.10 -29.28
CA GLY A 96 19.39 -9.97 -29.63
C GLY A 96 20.73 -9.98 -28.87
N ASN A 97 21.33 -11.16 -28.70
CA ASN A 97 22.61 -11.36 -28.00
C ASN A 97 22.60 -10.94 -26.51
N ALA A 98 21.43 -10.83 -25.89
CA ALA A 98 21.34 -10.62 -24.46
C ALA A 98 21.90 -11.82 -23.69
N VAL A 99 22.86 -11.58 -22.79
CA VAL A 99 23.47 -12.58 -21.92
C VAL A 99 23.05 -12.35 -20.48
N VAL A 100 22.64 -13.40 -19.79
CA VAL A 100 22.21 -13.33 -18.38
C VAL A 100 23.09 -14.22 -17.51
N ASN A 101 23.65 -13.64 -16.44
CA ASN A 101 24.39 -14.33 -15.41
C ASN A 101 23.62 -14.20 -14.08
N GLY A 102 23.09 -15.32 -13.56
CA GLY A 102 22.36 -15.37 -12.30
C GLY A 102 23.26 -15.19 -11.07
N ASN A 103 22.68 -14.82 -9.95
CA ASN A 103 23.34 -14.68 -8.64
C ASN A 103 24.63 -13.82 -8.66
N PHE A 104 24.61 -12.76 -9.46
CA PHE A 104 25.81 -11.97 -9.75
C PHE A 104 26.12 -10.92 -8.70
N THR A 105 25.11 -10.27 -8.15
CA THR A 105 25.26 -9.16 -7.18
C THR A 105 24.17 -9.16 -6.12
N THR A 106 24.36 -8.34 -5.08
CA THR A 106 23.39 -8.16 -4.00
C THR A 106 22.14 -7.48 -4.52
N SER A 107 20.99 -8.08 -4.24
CA SER A 107 19.67 -7.64 -4.59
C SER A 107 19.01 -6.75 -3.52
N PRO A 108 17.81 -6.23 -3.75
CA PRO A 108 17.02 -5.48 -2.76
C PRO A 108 16.66 -6.26 -1.49
N ASP A 109 16.75 -7.59 -1.46
CA ASP A 109 16.53 -8.41 -0.25
C ASP A 109 17.83 -8.65 0.57
N GLY A 110 18.95 -8.03 0.16
CA GLY A 110 20.24 -8.14 0.84
C GLY A 110 21.03 -9.43 0.52
N LYS A 111 20.50 -10.31 -0.35
CA LYS A 111 21.17 -11.56 -0.73
C LYS A 111 21.88 -11.43 -2.08
N GLN A 112 22.84 -12.29 -2.35
CA GLN A 112 23.51 -12.35 -3.65
C GLN A 112 22.68 -13.23 -4.62
N ASN A 113 21.54 -12.72 -5.11
CA ASN A 113 20.62 -13.43 -6.01
C ASN A 113 20.12 -12.55 -7.16
N ALA A 114 20.65 -11.33 -7.35
CA ALA A 114 20.35 -10.51 -8.52
C ALA A 114 21.14 -10.97 -9.74
N SER A 115 20.50 -10.92 -10.90
CA SER A 115 21.10 -11.28 -12.19
C SER A 115 21.73 -10.09 -12.87
N LYS A 116 22.86 -10.32 -13.58
CA LYS A 116 23.48 -9.37 -14.51
C LYS A 116 23.02 -9.67 -15.93
N PHE A 117 22.46 -8.66 -16.61
CA PHE A 117 22.18 -8.70 -18.03
C PHE A 117 23.26 -7.92 -18.76
N THR A 118 23.83 -8.50 -19.82
CA THR A 118 24.84 -7.85 -20.68
C THR A 118 24.29 -7.74 -22.08
N PHE A 119 24.40 -6.57 -22.69
CA PHE A 119 23.93 -6.22 -24.01
C PHE A 119 25.09 -5.68 -24.86
N ASP A 120 25.13 -6.08 -26.12
CA ASP A 120 26.18 -5.71 -27.09
C ASP A 120 25.76 -4.55 -28.03
N GLY A 121 24.62 -3.93 -27.78
CA GLY A 121 24.07 -2.87 -28.64
C GLY A 121 23.19 -3.37 -29.79
N THR A 122 22.92 -4.68 -29.84
CA THR A 122 21.95 -5.22 -30.80
C THR A 122 20.59 -4.58 -30.57
N ILE A 123 19.96 -4.10 -31.64
CA ILE A 123 18.66 -3.42 -31.55
C ILE A 123 17.64 -4.36 -30.93
N ASN A 124 16.96 -3.87 -29.89
CA ASN A 124 15.92 -4.61 -29.18
C ASN A 124 16.40 -5.90 -28.51
N ALA A 125 17.63 -5.94 -28.04
CA ALA A 125 18.12 -7.04 -27.20
C ALA A 125 17.25 -7.18 -25.94
N THR A 126 16.75 -8.39 -25.67
CA THR A 126 15.60 -8.60 -24.77
C THR A 126 15.78 -9.82 -23.88
N VAL A 127 15.37 -9.69 -22.61
CA VAL A 127 15.03 -10.80 -21.71
C VAL A 127 13.52 -10.75 -21.47
N ASN A 128 12.80 -11.83 -21.83
CA ASN A 128 11.33 -11.82 -21.81
C ASN A 128 10.72 -13.19 -21.48
N ARG A 129 9.41 -13.16 -21.19
CA ARG A 129 8.59 -14.36 -21.01
C ARG A 129 7.20 -14.17 -21.61
N THR A 130 6.64 -15.24 -22.20
CA THR A 130 5.22 -15.29 -22.59
C THR A 130 4.40 -15.85 -21.43
N VAL A 131 3.37 -15.12 -21.00
CA VAL A 131 2.46 -15.50 -19.91
C VAL A 131 1.03 -15.48 -20.41
N SER A 132 0.26 -16.52 -20.09
CA SER A 132 -1.17 -16.58 -20.40
C SER A 132 -1.95 -15.67 -19.45
N VAL A 133 -2.87 -14.90 -20.03
CA VAL A 133 -3.68 -13.88 -19.32
C VAL A 133 -5.12 -13.89 -19.84
N THR A 134 -5.98 -13.14 -19.17
CA THR A 134 -7.38 -12.93 -19.57
C THR A 134 -7.52 -11.65 -20.39
N ASN A 135 -8.15 -11.72 -21.55
CA ASN A 135 -8.42 -10.56 -22.39
C ASN A 135 -9.31 -9.54 -21.68
N GLY A 136 -9.02 -8.25 -21.85
CA GLY A 136 -9.80 -7.15 -21.29
C GLY A 136 -9.51 -6.85 -19.80
N VAL A 137 -8.51 -7.50 -19.21
CA VAL A 137 -8.13 -7.35 -17.81
C VAL A 137 -6.80 -6.59 -17.70
N ALA A 138 -6.68 -5.73 -16.69
CA ALA A 138 -5.45 -5.01 -16.42
C ALA A 138 -4.41 -5.92 -15.76
N TYR A 139 -3.18 -5.85 -16.27
CA TYR A 139 -2.01 -6.52 -15.71
C TYR A 139 -0.89 -5.51 -15.50
N THR A 140 -0.19 -5.66 -14.38
CA THR A 140 0.98 -4.86 -14.04
C THR A 140 2.22 -5.75 -14.03
N PHE A 141 3.22 -5.37 -14.81
CA PHE A 141 4.56 -5.94 -14.74
C PHE A 141 5.46 -5.02 -13.95
N SER A 142 6.18 -5.56 -12.98
CA SER A 142 7.15 -4.81 -12.19
C SER A 142 8.45 -5.58 -12.05
N VAL A 143 9.57 -4.83 -11.92
CA VAL A 143 10.90 -5.39 -11.77
C VAL A 143 11.86 -4.38 -11.14
N TRP A 144 12.82 -4.84 -10.35
CA TRP A 144 13.91 -3.99 -9.87
C TRP A 144 15.06 -3.98 -10.88
N LEU A 145 15.50 -2.77 -11.20
CA LEU A 145 16.64 -2.53 -12.07
C LEU A 145 17.66 -1.61 -11.40
N LYS A 146 18.93 -1.83 -11.78
CA LYS A 146 20.06 -1.01 -11.37
C LYS A 146 21.12 -1.10 -12.45
N ASN A 147 21.79 0.00 -12.81
CA ASN A 147 22.98 -0.09 -13.67
C ASN A 147 24.24 -0.34 -12.84
N ASN A 148 25.31 -0.79 -13.50
CA ASN A 148 26.55 -1.11 -12.83
C ASN A 148 27.45 0.11 -12.66
N ASN A 149 27.45 1.02 -13.64
CA ASN A 149 28.21 2.26 -13.65
C ASN A 149 27.60 3.27 -14.65
N LEU A 150 28.14 4.51 -14.68
CA LEU A 150 27.59 5.62 -15.48
C LEU A 150 27.68 5.40 -17.00
N SER A 151 28.49 4.46 -17.49
CA SER A 151 28.58 4.10 -18.91
C SER A 151 27.67 2.95 -19.33
N ASP A 152 26.97 2.33 -18.38
CA ASP A 152 26.02 1.26 -18.65
C ASP A 152 24.67 1.81 -19.15
N PRO A 153 23.81 0.97 -19.70
CA PRO A 153 22.47 1.37 -20.15
C PRO A 153 21.73 2.13 -19.09
N THR A 154 21.28 3.34 -19.45
CA THR A 154 20.42 4.16 -18.60
C THR A 154 18.99 4.13 -19.10
N LYS A 155 18.76 3.85 -20.39
CA LYS A 155 17.45 3.81 -21.03
C LYS A 155 17.05 2.36 -21.31
N VAL A 156 16.15 1.85 -20.49
CA VAL A 156 15.67 0.47 -20.56
C VAL A 156 14.17 0.49 -20.79
N TRP A 157 13.71 -0.31 -21.75
CA TRP A 157 12.29 -0.55 -21.96
C TRP A 157 11.81 -1.66 -21.03
N ILE A 158 10.76 -1.37 -20.27
CA ILE A 158 9.96 -2.39 -19.59
C ILE A 158 8.57 -2.46 -20.22
N GLY A 159 8.02 -3.63 -20.44
CA GLY A 159 6.76 -3.73 -21.13
C GLY A 159 6.10 -5.09 -21.06
N LEU A 160 4.88 -5.12 -21.59
CA LEU A 160 4.00 -6.31 -21.67
C LEU A 160 3.77 -6.76 -23.12
N SER A 161 4.27 -6.01 -24.11
CA SER A 161 4.22 -6.40 -25.53
C SER A 161 5.50 -6.09 -26.27
N THR A 162 5.52 -6.44 -27.55
CA THR A 162 6.71 -6.30 -28.39
C THR A 162 7.05 -4.86 -28.76
N THR A 163 6.09 -3.92 -28.78
CA THR A 163 6.36 -2.57 -29.33
C THR A 163 5.54 -1.41 -28.74
N THR A 164 4.40 -1.65 -28.09
CA THR A 164 3.45 -0.56 -27.82
C THR A 164 2.94 -0.50 -26.36
N GLN A 165 3.21 -1.53 -25.56
CA GLN A 165 2.66 -1.65 -24.21
C GLN A 165 3.79 -1.73 -23.20
N GLY A 166 4.33 -0.58 -22.88
CA GLY A 166 5.43 -0.42 -21.96
C GLY A 166 6.01 0.98 -22.11
N GLU A 167 7.08 1.22 -21.41
CA GLU A 167 7.74 2.51 -21.35
C GLU A 167 9.25 2.40 -21.21
N TYR A 168 9.93 3.47 -21.60
CA TYR A 168 11.34 3.61 -21.30
C TYR A 168 11.52 4.19 -19.91
N VAL A 169 12.22 3.46 -19.06
CA VAL A 169 12.62 3.91 -17.72
C VAL A 169 14.08 4.33 -17.71
N THR A 170 14.43 5.28 -16.82
CA THR A 170 15.81 5.69 -16.60
C THR A 170 16.38 4.91 -15.43
N VAL A 171 17.30 3.99 -15.72
CA VAL A 171 17.96 3.17 -14.71
C VAL A 171 19.19 3.89 -14.16
N THR A 172 19.34 3.89 -12.83
CA THR A 172 20.44 4.53 -12.13
C THR A 172 21.33 3.49 -11.40
N ASN A 173 22.37 3.93 -10.72
CA ASN A 173 23.27 3.07 -9.95
C ASN A 173 22.71 2.66 -8.57
N VAL A 174 21.45 2.97 -8.28
CA VAL A 174 20.74 2.49 -7.10
C VAL A 174 19.56 1.60 -7.53
N TRP A 175 19.20 0.63 -6.70
CA TRP A 175 18.05 -0.22 -6.96
C TRP A 175 16.77 0.60 -6.97
N GLN A 176 16.01 0.48 -8.05
CA GLN A 176 14.69 1.08 -8.20
C GLN A 176 13.73 0.03 -8.75
N ARG A 177 12.52 0.01 -8.22
CA ARG A 177 11.41 -0.77 -8.79
C ARG A 177 10.74 0.06 -9.87
N PHE A 178 10.59 -0.52 -11.03
CA PHE A 178 9.84 0.03 -12.15
C PHE A 178 8.66 -0.86 -12.45
N ASP A 179 7.56 -0.27 -12.87
CA ASP A 179 6.36 -1.01 -13.26
C ASP A 179 5.69 -0.38 -14.48
N THR A 180 4.91 -1.19 -15.17
CA THR A 180 4.06 -0.75 -16.27
C THR A 180 2.77 -1.57 -16.28
N THR A 181 1.65 -0.88 -16.50
CA THR A 181 0.31 -1.48 -16.48
C THR A 181 -0.31 -1.42 -17.88
N HIS A 182 -0.94 -2.51 -18.26
CA HIS A 182 -1.67 -2.61 -19.51
C HIS A 182 -2.98 -3.41 -19.33
N THR A 183 -4.05 -2.95 -19.99
CA THR A 183 -5.25 -3.77 -20.15
C THR A 183 -5.03 -4.71 -21.34
N SER A 184 -4.97 -6.02 -21.08
CA SER A 184 -4.67 -7.00 -22.09
C SER A 184 -5.69 -6.96 -23.24
N ASN A 185 -5.20 -6.96 -24.46
CA ASN A 185 -6.02 -7.04 -25.68
C ASN A 185 -5.99 -8.45 -26.33
N GLY A 186 -5.52 -9.44 -25.58
CA GLY A 186 -5.41 -10.83 -26.02
C GLY A 186 -5.31 -11.79 -24.83
N THR A 187 -4.91 -13.03 -25.11
CA THR A 187 -4.76 -14.09 -24.10
C THR A 187 -3.31 -14.31 -23.66
N LEU A 188 -2.39 -13.47 -24.14
CA LEU A 188 -0.96 -13.54 -23.84
C LEU A 188 -0.41 -12.16 -23.58
N GLU A 189 0.44 -12.05 -22.56
CA GLU A 189 1.31 -10.91 -22.30
C GLU A 189 2.78 -11.34 -22.36
N TYR A 190 3.65 -10.37 -22.61
CA TYR A 190 5.09 -10.61 -22.81
C TYR A 190 5.94 -9.73 -21.90
N PRO A 191 5.92 -9.96 -20.56
CA PRO A 191 6.81 -9.26 -19.65
C PRO A 191 8.23 -9.26 -20.16
N ARG A 192 8.83 -8.06 -20.31
CA ARG A 192 10.14 -7.90 -20.93
C ARG A 192 10.96 -6.77 -20.36
N ILE A 193 12.28 -6.96 -20.45
CA ILE A 193 13.30 -5.96 -20.16
C ILE A 193 14.16 -5.88 -21.42
N GLN A 194 14.26 -4.70 -22.03
CA GLN A 194 14.85 -4.53 -23.35
C GLN A 194 15.69 -3.25 -23.40
N THR A 195 16.85 -3.32 -24.08
CA THR A 195 17.62 -2.12 -24.45
C THR A 195 18.33 -2.32 -25.78
N SER A 196 18.69 -1.21 -26.44
CA SER A 196 19.60 -1.19 -27.60
C SER A 196 20.94 -0.54 -27.24
N GLU A 197 21.18 -0.25 -25.97
CA GLU A 197 22.45 0.32 -25.48
C GLU A 197 23.44 -0.79 -25.15
N VAL A 198 24.74 -0.51 -25.33
CA VAL A 198 25.82 -1.40 -24.94
C VAL A 198 26.08 -1.30 -23.45
N GLY A 199 26.31 -2.41 -22.76
CA GLY A 199 26.72 -2.44 -21.36
C GLY A 199 25.97 -3.46 -20.54
N SER A 200 25.83 -3.22 -19.24
CA SER A 200 25.20 -4.15 -18.32
C SER A 200 24.26 -3.48 -17.36
N ILE A 201 23.17 -4.17 -17.06
CA ILE A 201 22.25 -3.80 -15.95
C ILE A 201 22.10 -4.99 -15.00
N PHE A 202 21.72 -4.71 -13.78
CA PHE A 202 21.28 -5.72 -12.82
C PHE A 202 19.76 -5.73 -12.74
N SER A 203 19.20 -6.93 -12.59
CA SER A 203 17.76 -7.14 -12.49
C SER A 203 17.42 -8.12 -11.38
N TRP A 204 16.31 -7.88 -10.70
CA TRP A 204 15.80 -8.74 -9.64
C TRP A 204 14.28 -8.60 -9.48
N GLY A 205 13.61 -9.67 -9.03
CA GLY A 205 12.26 -9.61 -8.53
C GLY A 205 11.19 -9.26 -9.56
N ALA A 206 11.19 -9.94 -10.71
CA ALA A 206 10.13 -9.78 -11.71
C ALA A 206 8.78 -10.27 -11.19
N MET A 207 7.73 -9.49 -11.40
CA MET A 207 6.37 -9.83 -11.03
C MET A 207 5.39 -9.39 -12.11
N LEU A 208 4.51 -10.29 -12.52
CA LEU A 208 3.32 -9.97 -13.31
C LEU A 208 2.09 -10.35 -12.53
N GLU A 209 1.23 -9.40 -12.29
CA GLU A 209 0.00 -9.59 -11.52
C GLU A 209 -1.22 -9.03 -12.23
N GLN A 210 -2.37 -9.64 -11.99
CA GLN A 210 -3.67 -9.11 -12.40
C GLN A 210 -4.08 -7.99 -11.45
N ASN A 211 -3.60 -6.78 -11.73
CA ASN A 211 -3.84 -5.60 -10.94
C ASN A 211 -3.61 -4.36 -11.82
N SER A 212 -4.12 -3.20 -11.41
CA SER A 212 -3.89 -1.91 -12.07
C SER A 212 -2.70 -1.13 -11.53
N VAL A 213 -2.01 -1.67 -10.52
CA VAL A 213 -0.76 -1.12 -9.92
C VAL A 213 0.11 -2.26 -9.41
N ALA A 214 1.39 -2.00 -9.20
CA ALA A 214 2.30 -2.94 -8.57
C ALA A 214 2.00 -3.04 -7.06
N SER A 215 1.67 -4.26 -6.59
CA SER A 215 1.56 -4.58 -5.17
C SER A 215 2.93 -4.98 -4.57
N SER A 216 3.00 -5.29 -3.27
CA SER A 216 4.24 -5.79 -2.67
C SER A 216 4.74 -7.05 -3.39
N TYR A 217 6.06 -7.19 -3.48
CA TYR A 217 6.69 -8.28 -4.22
C TYR A 217 6.27 -9.66 -3.70
N ILE A 218 5.99 -10.58 -4.62
CA ILE A 218 5.67 -11.98 -4.31
C ILE A 218 6.74 -12.87 -4.97
N PRO A 219 7.69 -13.44 -4.19
CA PRO A 219 8.74 -14.28 -4.73
C PRO A 219 8.19 -15.60 -5.26
N THR A 220 8.76 -16.08 -6.37
CA THR A 220 8.38 -17.34 -7.01
C THR A 220 9.61 -18.15 -7.42
N ASN A 221 9.50 -19.48 -7.31
CA ASN A 221 10.55 -20.42 -7.73
C ASN A 221 9.92 -21.72 -8.25
N GLY A 222 9.61 -21.76 -9.54
CA GLY A 222 9.08 -22.94 -10.25
C GLY A 222 7.55 -22.97 -10.42
N SER A 223 6.80 -22.17 -9.67
CA SER A 223 5.33 -22.06 -9.78
C SER A 223 4.87 -20.63 -9.50
N THR A 224 3.65 -20.30 -9.90
CA THR A 224 2.98 -19.08 -9.46
C THR A 224 2.72 -19.14 -7.95
N VAL A 225 2.77 -17.98 -7.28
CA VAL A 225 2.51 -17.86 -5.84
C VAL A 225 1.49 -16.77 -5.62
N GLN A 226 0.51 -17.05 -4.76
CA GLN A 226 -0.50 -16.09 -4.33
C GLN A 226 -0.20 -15.57 -2.92
N ARG A 227 -0.24 -14.25 -2.75
CA ARG A 227 -0.45 -13.60 -1.47
C ARG A 227 -1.94 -13.47 -1.22
N SER A 228 -2.41 -13.98 -0.09
CA SER A 228 -3.80 -13.84 0.35
C SER A 228 -4.11 -12.38 0.73
N ALA A 229 -5.37 -11.99 0.60
CA ALA A 229 -5.84 -10.70 1.12
C ALA A 229 -5.63 -10.61 2.64
N GLU A 230 -5.39 -9.38 3.10
CA GLU A 230 -5.23 -9.09 4.52
C GLU A 230 -6.51 -8.52 5.11
N THR A 231 -6.82 -8.92 6.33
CA THR A 231 -7.87 -8.28 7.14
C THR A 231 -7.29 -7.86 8.49
N CYS A 232 -7.78 -6.73 9.02
CA CYS A 232 -7.35 -6.19 10.30
C CYS A 232 -8.57 -5.56 10.97
N ASN A 233 -9.30 -6.34 11.75
CA ASN A 233 -10.66 -5.99 12.20
C ASN A 233 -10.86 -6.31 13.68
N GLU A 234 -12.04 -5.96 14.23
CA GLU A 234 -12.55 -6.34 15.54
C GLU A 234 -11.71 -5.83 16.72
N SER A 235 -11.16 -4.62 16.62
CA SER A 235 -10.48 -3.97 17.74
C SER A 235 -11.47 -3.26 18.65
N GLY A 236 -11.28 -3.40 19.96
CA GLY A 236 -12.09 -2.72 20.97
C GLY A 236 -13.36 -3.49 21.36
N ASN A 237 -14.19 -2.83 22.16
CA ASN A 237 -15.47 -3.33 22.65
C ASN A 237 -16.36 -2.16 23.12
N SER A 238 -17.56 -2.44 23.64
CA SER A 238 -18.50 -1.42 24.11
C SER A 238 -18.05 -0.60 25.33
N GLU A 239 -16.97 -1.01 26.02
CA GLU A 239 -16.39 -0.23 27.11
C GLU A 239 -15.42 0.84 26.61
N VAL A 240 -14.95 0.68 25.36
CA VAL A 240 -14.00 1.59 24.71
C VAL A 240 -14.71 2.69 23.94
N PHE A 241 -15.77 2.31 23.21
CA PHE A 241 -16.46 3.25 22.33
C PHE A 241 -17.68 3.86 23.01
N ASN A 242 -17.77 5.18 22.94
CA ASN A 242 -18.86 5.95 23.52
C ASN A 242 -19.94 6.21 22.46
N ASP A 243 -21.16 5.75 22.73
CA ASP A 243 -22.30 5.93 21.81
C ASP A 243 -22.79 7.40 21.74
N SER A 244 -22.46 8.23 22.71
CA SER A 244 -22.98 9.59 22.80
C SER A 244 -22.09 10.62 22.10
N GLN A 245 -20.78 10.38 22.04
CA GLN A 245 -19.83 11.33 21.51
C GLN A 245 -18.45 10.67 21.30
N GLY A 246 -17.63 11.26 20.45
CA GLY A 246 -16.24 10.84 20.27
C GLY A 246 -15.59 11.40 19.01
N VAL A 247 -14.34 10.99 18.80
CA VAL A 247 -13.58 11.31 17.59
C VAL A 247 -12.86 10.07 17.09
N LEU A 248 -13.09 9.72 15.84
CA LEU A 248 -12.26 8.78 15.09
C LEU A 248 -11.22 9.57 14.29
N PHE A 249 -9.95 9.25 14.46
CA PHE A 249 -8.82 9.83 13.71
C PHE A 249 -8.11 8.74 12.92
N ALA A 250 -7.64 9.06 11.71
CA ALA A 250 -6.78 8.20 10.92
C ALA A 250 -5.76 9.03 10.12
N ASP A 251 -4.50 8.57 10.11
CA ASP A 251 -3.45 9.03 9.20
C ASP A 251 -3.15 7.90 8.22
N THR A 252 -3.66 8.02 6.99
CA THR A 252 -3.79 6.89 6.08
C THR A 252 -3.69 7.28 4.60
N SER A 253 -3.29 6.35 3.75
CA SER A 253 -3.29 6.47 2.29
C SER A 253 -3.80 5.18 1.63
N SER A 254 -4.30 5.28 0.39
CA SER A 254 -4.68 4.12 -0.43
C SER A 254 -3.71 3.95 -1.60
N PHE A 255 -3.60 2.75 -2.16
CA PHE A 255 -2.69 2.51 -3.29
C PHE A 255 -3.28 2.82 -4.66
N VAL A 256 -4.61 2.79 -4.81
CA VAL A 256 -5.24 2.67 -6.14
C VAL A 256 -6.54 3.40 -6.23
N ILE A 257 -6.76 4.02 -7.38
CA ILE A 257 -8.09 4.45 -7.84
C ILE A 257 -8.63 3.31 -8.73
N ASP A 258 -9.33 2.34 -8.13
CA ASP A 258 -9.86 1.13 -8.81
C ASP A 258 -11.39 1.03 -8.77
N GLY A 259 -12.06 2.09 -8.35
CA GLY A 259 -13.51 2.13 -8.18
C GLY A 259 -14.02 1.50 -6.88
N SER A 260 -13.15 0.95 -6.05
CA SER A 260 -13.53 0.32 -4.78
C SER A 260 -13.54 1.33 -3.64
N TYR A 261 -14.40 1.11 -2.66
CA TYR A 261 -14.36 1.85 -1.40
C TYR A 261 -13.33 1.23 -0.45
N ARG A 262 -12.57 2.07 0.25
CA ARG A 262 -11.62 1.70 1.30
C ARG A 262 -12.05 2.39 2.59
N GLN A 263 -12.39 1.63 3.62
CA GLN A 263 -13.06 2.17 4.80
C GLN A 263 -12.34 1.79 6.09
N ILE A 264 -12.34 2.71 7.05
CA ILE A 264 -12.00 2.48 8.45
C ILE A 264 -13.20 2.91 9.25
N SER A 265 -13.78 2.01 10.04
CA SER A 265 -15.03 2.29 10.74
C SER A 265 -15.02 1.88 12.19
N ILE A 266 -15.86 2.55 12.99
CA ILE A 266 -16.33 2.06 14.28
C ILE A 266 -17.81 1.74 14.12
N SER A 267 -18.22 0.54 14.53
CA SER A 267 -19.60 0.08 14.34
C SER A 267 -20.07 -0.82 15.48
N ASN A 268 -21.36 -1.17 15.46
CA ASN A 268 -21.93 -2.23 16.29
C ASN A 268 -21.96 -3.61 15.59
N GLY A 269 -21.24 -3.75 14.48
CA GLY A 269 -21.29 -4.94 13.66
C GLY A 269 -22.39 -4.95 12.61
N SER A 270 -23.08 -3.81 12.40
CA SER A 270 -24.06 -3.64 11.33
C SER A 270 -23.78 -2.36 10.54
N VAL A 271 -24.33 -2.30 9.34
CA VAL A 271 -24.33 -1.09 8.49
C VAL A 271 -25.42 -0.08 8.87
N SER A 272 -26.01 -0.22 10.05
CA SER A 272 -27.04 0.69 10.55
C SER A 272 -26.57 1.59 11.70
N ASN A 273 -25.46 1.22 12.34
CA ASN A 273 -24.89 2.00 13.44
C ASN A 273 -23.36 2.01 13.32
N TYR A 274 -22.86 3.08 12.71
CA TYR A 274 -21.44 3.24 12.41
C TYR A 274 -21.06 4.71 12.23
N ILE A 275 -19.76 4.95 12.33
CA ILE A 275 -19.06 6.11 11.80
C ILE A 275 -17.88 5.59 10.97
N LEU A 276 -17.54 6.24 9.89
CA LEU A 276 -16.40 5.84 9.07
C LEU A 276 -15.67 7.01 8.42
N ILE A 277 -14.39 6.77 8.19
CA ILE A 277 -13.53 7.52 7.29
C ILE A 277 -13.26 6.61 6.09
N GLY A 278 -13.57 7.09 4.90
CA GLY A 278 -13.41 6.29 3.69
C GLY A 278 -12.64 7.03 2.61
N LEU A 279 -11.95 6.25 1.78
CA LEU A 279 -11.31 6.70 0.56
C LEU A 279 -12.10 6.16 -0.62
N ARG A 280 -12.57 7.08 -1.48
CA ARG A 280 -13.32 6.74 -2.68
C ARG A 280 -12.36 6.58 -3.85
N ASN A 281 -12.08 5.35 -4.19
CA ASN A 281 -11.12 5.03 -5.27
C ASN A 281 -11.71 5.20 -6.70
N ASP A 282 -12.97 5.62 -6.82
CA ASP A 282 -13.56 6.02 -8.10
C ASP A 282 -13.24 7.48 -8.46
N THR A 283 -13.10 8.34 -7.45
CA THR A 283 -12.90 9.79 -7.61
C THR A 283 -11.59 10.30 -7.01
N GLY A 284 -10.90 9.50 -6.20
CA GLY A 284 -9.73 9.91 -5.44
C GLY A 284 -10.06 10.83 -4.27
N ASN A 285 -11.29 10.83 -3.78
CA ASN A 285 -11.75 11.67 -2.69
C ASN A 285 -11.76 10.92 -1.36
N ILE A 286 -11.58 11.66 -0.27
CA ILE A 286 -11.87 11.20 1.09
C ILE A 286 -13.32 11.53 1.38
N TYR A 287 -14.02 10.62 2.06
CA TYR A 287 -15.38 10.85 2.52
C TYR A 287 -15.55 10.43 3.97
N PHE A 288 -16.50 11.07 4.62
CA PHE A 288 -16.93 10.79 5.97
C PHE A 288 -18.40 10.40 5.91
N ASP A 289 -18.77 9.33 6.58
CA ASP A 289 -20.14 8.82 6.56
C ASP A 289 -20.49 8.20 7.91
N GLY A 290 -21.77 8.24 8.25
CA GLY A 290 -22.29 7.66 9.48
C GLY A 290 -23.76 7.31 9.32
N SER A 291 -24.27 6.42 10.15
CA SER A 291 -25.60 5.84 10.03
C SER A 291 -26.76 6.85 10.00
N SER A 292 -26.53 8.08 10.42
CA SER A 292 -27.57 9.13 10.48
C SER A 292 -27.03 10.54 10.22
N CYS A 293 -25.84 10.67 9.66
CA CYS A 293 -25.30 11.97 9.23
C CYS A 293 -25.23 12.04 7.71
N ASP A 294 -25.24 13.26 7.19
CA ASP A 294 -25.01 13.50 5.78
C ASP A 294 -23.58 13.11 5.41
N THR A 295 -23.44 12.38 4.30
CA THR A 295 -22.12 12.02 3.77
C THR A 295 -21.39 13.26 3.28
N VAL A 296 -20.22 13.54 3.85
CA VAL A 296 -19.35 14.61 3.39
C VAL A 296 -18.26 14.05 2.50
N ILE A 297 -18.17 14.53 1.27
CA ILE A 297 -17.16 14.15 0.28
C ILE A 297 -16.25 15.34 0.05
N THR A 298 -14.94 15.14 0.18
CA THR A 298 -13.95 16.18 -0.07
C THR A 298 -13.60 16.27 -1.55
N ASN A 299 -13.05 17.39 -1.99
CA ASN A 299 -12.56 17.57 -3.35
C ASN A 299 -11.07 17.18 -3.52
N THR A 300 -10.49 16.48 -2.55
CA THR A 300 -9.13 15.96 -2.70
C THR A 300 -9.12 14.80 -3.70
N LYS A 301 -8.14 14.78 -4.59
CA LYS A 301 -7.96 13.72 -5.59
C LYS A 301 -6.67 12.92 -5.36
N ASN A 302 -6.09 13.04 -4.18
CA ASN A 302 -4.81 12.41 -3.88
C ASN A 302 -4.93 11.47 -2.67
N VAL A 303 -5.68 10.37 -2.85
CA VAL A 303 -5.77 9.30 -1.83
C VAL A 303 -4.49 8.49 -1.71
N ASN A 304 -3.55 8.62 -2.67
CA ASN A 304 -2.27 7.91 -2.67
C ASN A 304 -1.24 8.58 -1.73
N SER A 305 -1.49 9.80 -1.27
CA SER A 305 -0.70 10.45 -0.22
C SER A 305 -1.38 10.29 1.12
N PHE A 306 -0.58 10.24 2.18
CA PHE A 306 -1.12 10.19 3.53
C PHE A 306 -1.99 11.41 3.82
N ALA A 307 -3.14 11.16 4.40
CA ALA A 307 -4.11 12.16 4.81
C ALA A 307 -4.51 11.95 6.27
N LYS A 308 -4.46 13.04 7.04
CA LYS A 308 -4.88 13.07 8.43
C LYS A 308 -6.34 13.47 8.50
N CYS A 309 -7.18 12.50 8.83
CA CYS A 309 -8.63 12.62 8.86
C CYS A 309 -9.15 12.52 10.28
N ALA A 310 -10.12 13.36 10.67
CA ALA A 310 -10.82 13.20 11.92
C ALA A 310 -12.33 13.35 11.73
N PHE A 311 -13.07 12.43 12.31
CA PHE A 311 -14.53 12.41 12.34
C PHE A 311 -14.99 12.58 13.81
N LYS A 312 -15.45 13.78 14.15
CA LYS A 312 -16.07 14.08 15.44
C LYS A 312 -17.56 13.84 15.37
N TYR A 313 -18.12 13.14 16.34
CA TYR A 313 -19.55 12.90 16.48
C TYR A 313 -20.06 13.22 17.91
N GLU A 314 -21.17 13.89 17.98
CA GLU A 314 -21.98 14.20 19.15
C GLU A 314 -23.39 14.55 18.62
N LEU A 315 -24.45 14.32 19.40
CA LEU A 315 -25.83 14.62 18.96
C LEU A 315 -25.96 16.04 18.41
N ASN A 316 -26.38 16.17 17.15
CA ASN A 316 -26.52 17.43 16.41
C ASN A 316 -25.22 18.28 16.33
N ASN A 317 -24.05 17.66 16.47
CA ASN A 317 -22.76 18.35 16.45
C ASN A 317 -21.65 17.47 15.84
N PHE A 318 -21.82 17.13 14.57
CA PHE A 318 -20.80 16.37 13.82
C PHE A 318 -19.87 17.34 13.09
N SER A 319 -18.60 17.03 13.04
CA SER A 319 -17.64 17.76 12.20
C SER A 319 -16.56 16.86 11.60
N PHE A 320 -16.14 17.23 10.41
CA PHE A 320 -15.23 16.46 9.58
C PHE A 320 -13.98 17.28 9.26
N TRP A 321 -12.81 16.68 9.47
CA TRP A 321 -11.53 17.38 9.40
C TRP A 321 -10.57 16.62 8.48
N LEU A 322 -9.84 17.38 7.67
CA LEU A 322 -8.84 16.84 6.75
C LEU A 322 -7.64 17.78 6.68
N ASN A 323 -6.44 17.26 7.00
CA ASN A 323 -5.18 17.97 6.87
C ASN A 323 -5.19 19.38 7.49
N GLY A 324 -5.75 19.53 8.69
CA GLY A 324 -5.86 20.79 9.42
C GLY A 324 -7.08 21.64 9.11
N PHE A 325 -7.95 21.21 8.20
CA PHE A 325 -9.12 21.99 7.78
C PHE A 325 -10.43 21.29 8.15
N LYS A 326 -11.39 22.08 8.67
CA LYS A 326 -12.77 21.63 8.82
C LYS A 326 -13.42 21.60 7.44
N VAL A 327 -13.74 20.40 6.94
CA VAL A 327 -14.27 20.20 5.58
C VAL A 327 -15.79 20.03 5.54
N GLY A 328 -16.41 19.85 6.70
CA GLY A 328 -17.87 19.74 6.80
C GLY A 328 -18.39 19.71 8.22
N VAL A 329 -19.68 19.92 8.37
CA VAL A 329 -20.43 19.80 9.64
C VAL A 329 -21.82 19.23 9.34
N ASP A 330 -22.39 18.53 10.33
CA ASP A 330 -23.82 18.20 10.36
C ASP A 330 -24.36 18.52 11.75
N THR A 331 -25.40 19.33 11.78
CA THR A 331 -26.03 19.83 13.02
C THR A 331 -27.39 19.19 13.30
N SER A 332 -27.75 18.14 12.57
CA SER A 332 -29.04 17.43 12.65
C SER A 332 -28.89 15.91 12.81
N ALA A 333 -27.65 15.41 12.83
CA ALA A 333 -27.36 13.99 12.89
C ALA A 333 -27.59 13.39 14.29
N SER A 334 -28.05 12.15 14.31
CA SER A 334 -28.11 11.32 15.52
C SER A 334 -26.84 10.52 15.72
N VAL A 335 -26.46 10.23 16.94
CA VAL A 335 -25.32 9.40 17.29
C VAL A 335 -25.62 7.92 17.02
N PRO A 336 -24.61 7.11 16.63
CA PRO A 336 -24.76 5.67 16.51
C PRO A 336 -24.94 5.00 17.88
N ILE A 337 -25.54 3.81 17.89
CA ILE A 337 -25.85 3.07 19.13
C ILE A 337 -25.16 1.70 19.11
N GLY A 338 -24.58 1.31 20.25
CA GLY A 338 -24.01 0.00 20.49
C GLY A 338 -22.64 -0.19 19.83
N LEU A 339 -21.87 0.88 19.63
CA LEU A 339 -20.53 0.84 19.10
C LEU A 339 -19.65 -0.12 19.91
N ASN A 340 -19.04 -1.11 19.27
CA ASN A 340 -18.26 -2.13 19.95
C ASN A 340 -17.04 -2.63 19.22
N LYS A 341 -16.75 -2.16 17.99
CA LYS A 341 -15.58 -2.58 17.23
C LYS A 341 -15.09 -1.53 16.25
N LEU A 342 -13.78 -1.48 16.10
CA LEU A 342 -13.06 -0.75 15.08
C LEU A 342 -12.55 -1.75 14.03
N ASP A 343 -12.85 -1.50 12.77
CA ASP A 343 -12.50 -2.34 11.63
C ASP A 343 -11.77 -1.54 10.55
N PHE A 344 -10.80 -2.18 9.88
CA PHE A 344 -10.30 -1.76 8.58
C PHE A 344 -11.24 -2.29 7.47
N GLY A 345 -12.43 -1.77 7.45
CA GLY A 345 -13.55 -2.13 6.62
C GLY A 345 -14.85 -1.69 7.29
N ILE A 346 -15.97 -2.18 6.79
CA ILE A 346 -17.25 -2.13 7.47
C ILE A 346 -17.96 -3.47 7.33
N VAL A 347 -18.24 -4.13 8.45
CA VAL A 347 -19.03 -5.40 8.49
C VAL A 347 -18.50 -6.44 7.48
N GLY A 348 -17.19 -6.56 7.33
CA GLY A 348 -16.54 -7.54 6.43
C GLY A 348 -16.59 -7.19 4.94
N VAL A 349 -17.04 -5.97 4.59
CA VAL A 349 -17.03 -5.46 3.22
C VAL A 349 -16.21 -4.17 3.14
N ASN A 350 -15.85 -3.76 1.92
CA ASN A 350 -15.08 -2.54 1.66
C ASN A 350 -13.79 -2.46 2.50
N ASN A 351 -13.07 -3.59 2.56
CA ASN A 351 -11.82 -3.69 3.30
C ASN A 351 -10.87 -2.57 2.90
N PHE A 352 -10.21 -2.00 3.90
CA PHE A 352 -9.17 -1.02 3.68
C PHE A 352 -7.92 -1.71 3.13
N TYR A 353 -7.46 -1.25 1.97
CA TYR A 353 -6.17 -1.64 1.40
C TYR A 353 -5.36 -0.37 1.13
N GLY A 354 -4.24 -0.25 1.82
CA GLY A 354 -3.41 0.94 1.82
C GLY A 354 -2.43 0.93 2.98
N ASN A 355 -1.85 2.09 3.25
CA ASN A 355 -0.94 2.31 4.36
C ASN A 355 -1.63 3.11 5.47
N THR A 356 -1.38 2.75 6.71
CA THR A 356 -1.87 3.50 7.88
C THR A 356 -0.76 3.73 8.88
N LYS A 357 -0.48 5.01 9.20
CA LYS A 357 0.51 5.42 10.20
C LYS A 357 -0.07 5.45 11.60
N GLU A 358 -1.31 5.92 11.72
CA GLU A 358 -1.94 6.11 13.01
C GLU A 358 -3.46 5.96 12.91
N ILE A 359 -4.07 5.33 13.91
CA ILE A 359 -5.51 5.40 14.21
C ILE A 359 -5.67 5.84 15.64
N GLY A 360 -6.54 6.82 15.87
CA GLY A 360 -6.90 7.32 17.17
C GLY A 360 -8.39 7.27 17.41
N TYR A 361 -8.78 6.92 18.61
CA TYR A 361 -10.15 7.09 19.09
C TYR A 361 -10.15 7.85 20.41
N TYR A 362 -10.99 8.87 20.49
CA TYR A 362 -11.22 9.69 21.68
C TYR A 362 -12.67 9.50 22.11
N ASP A 363 -12.90 9.08 23.35
CA ASP A 363 -14.22 8.85 23.93
C ASP A 363 -14.88 10.16 24.44
N GLU A 364 -14.22 11.28 24.21
CA GLU A 364 -14.65 12.65 24.54
C GLU A 364 -14.53 13.55 23.30
N ILE A 365 -15.20 14.69 23.37
CA ILE A 365 -15.14 15.69 22.29
C ILE A 365 -13.83 16.42 22.35
N LEU A 366 -13.21 16.57 21.19
CA LEU A 366 -12.11 17.51 20.99
C LEU A 366 -12.66 18.85 20.47
N THR A 367 -12.07 19.95 20.94
CA THR A 367 -12.33 21.29 20.42
C THR A 367 -11.85 21.43 18.98
N ASP A 368 -12.38 22.42 18.25
CA ASP A 368 -11.92 22.72 16.89
C ASP A 368 -10.41 22.95 16.80
N ALA A 369 -9.82 23.64 17.76
CA ALA A 369 -8.37 23.88 17.82
C ALA A 369 -7.56 22.59 18.04
N GLU A 370 -8.08 21.65 18.82
CA GLU A 370 -7.45 20.34 19.02
C GLU A 370 -7.59 19.47 17.76
N LEU A 371 -8.75 19.51 17.08
CA LEU A 371 -8.98 18.79 15.83
C LEU A 371 -8.12 19.34 14.69
N GLU A 372 -8.00 20.66 14.56
CA GLU A 372 -7.07 21.31 13.65
C GLU A 372 -5.63 20.83 13.90
N LYS A 373 -5.17 20.89 15.16
CA LYS A 373 -3.83 20.44 15.55
C LYS A 373 -3.62 18.95 15.31
N LEU A 374 -4.61 18.11 15.61
CA LEU A 374 -4.55 16.66 15.44
C LEU A 374 -4.38 16.27 13.96
N THR A 375 -5.08 16.98 13.07
CA THR A 375 -5.09 16.70 11.63
C THR A 375 -4.06 17.52 10.84
N SER A 376 -3.38 18.50 11.44
CA SER A 376 -2.34 19.28 10.77
C SER A 376 -1.04 18.50 10.59
N TYR A 377 -0.26 18.89 9.59
CA TYR A 377 1.13 18.44 9.45
C TYR A 377 1.96 19.01 10.60
N ARG A 378 2.86 18.19 11.16
CA ARG A 378 3.69 18.58 12.34
C ARG A 378 4.80 19.56 11.98
N SER A 379 5.19 19.63 10.71
CA SER A 379 6.22 20.52 10.19
C SER A 379 6.06 20.81 8.71
N LEU A 380 6.72 21.88 8.23
CA LEU A 380 6.81 22.15 6.80
C LEU A 380 7.44 20.98 6.02
N ASN A 381 8.47 20.35 6.58
CA ASN A 381 9.12 19.23 5.94
C ASN A 381 8.17 18.01 5.79
N GLU A 382 7.38 17.72 6.82
CA GLU A 382 6.35 16.69 6.74
C GLU A 382 5.34 17.00 5.63
N MET A 383 4.83 18.23 5.60
CA MET A 383 3.88 18.67 4.57
C MET A 383 4.46 18.59 3.15
N VAL A 384 5.70 19.03 2.98
CA VAL A 384 6.41 18.99 1.67
C VAL A 384 6.59 17.54 1.21
N THR A 385 6.99 16.66 2.10
CA THR A 385 7.20 15.23 1.82
C THR A 385 5.88 14.54 1.47
N GLU A 386 4.87 14.69 2.33
CA GLU A 386 3.59 13.99 2.17
C GLU A 386 2.78 14.48 0.94
N LEU A 387 2.90 15.75 0.60
CA LEU A 387 2.22 16.35 -0.55
C LEU A 387 3.08 16.35 -1.82
N ASN A 388 4.30 15.79 -1.77
CA ASN A 388 5.27 15.81 -2.88
C ASN A 388 5.49 17.22 -3.45
N LEU A 389 5.66 18.21 -2.57
CA LEU A 389 5.86 19.61 -2.92
C LEU A 389 7.36 19.90 -3.04
N ASN A 390 7.71 20.91 -3.88
CA ASN A 390 9.06 21.47 -3.89
C ASN A 390 9.15 22.54 -2.80
N ALA A 391 10.02 22.35 -1.81
CA ALA A 391 10.39 23.44 -0.90
C ALA A 391 11.19 24.49 -1.70
N LEU A 392 10.75 25.74 -1.64
CA LEU A 392 11.45 26.88 -2.24
C LEU A 392 12.64 27.30 -1.38
#